data_8ad201ef993763be85c78a91114c00f9
#
_entry.id   8ad201ef993763be85c78a91114c00f9
#
_cell.length_a   1.000
_cell.length_b   1.000
_cell.length_c   1.000
_cell.angle_alpha   90.00
_cell.angle_beta   90.00
_cell.angle_gamma   90.00
#
_symmetry.space_group_name_H-M   'P 1'
#
loop_
_entity.id
_entity.type
_entity.pdbx_description
1 polymer ?
#
loop_
_entity_poly.entity_id
_entity_poly.type
_entity_poly.pdbx_seq_one_letter_code
_entity_poly.pdbx_strand_id
1 'polypeptide(L)'
;MRALPSSTTVCRVLLSLDRAGASGTLRVRGEGRSATLSLEAGEVVGANVDRRVATSPRQVFENVLQMCEWEGLVLRLVQSPSATTWWKLRDPVPARTLALQTMRAAVAGAHSASVRADLGDAVYHLTAAGEALFLGAELRPEETAVVFWLKRGVPAEDLATLPGCGLAGYRFLWMLKLLGAASPKAGGSYPLLLRKRRELRRQASAHVLLDLPEGAGGRDARLALRKLVRDLHPDRFGDRAPLALRRASGEIVTALVNAEARIASGRAD
;
A
#
# COMPACT_ATOMS: atom_id res chain seq x y z
N MET A 1 5.21 -19.15 5.96
CA MET A 1 4.00 -18.56 5.34
C MET A 1 2.66 -19.11 5.86
N ARG A 2 2.62 -20.04 6.81
CA ARG A 2 1.34 -20.60 7.35
C ARG A 2 0.45 -19.58 8.08
N ALA A 3 1.04 -18.59 8.75
CA ALA A 3 0.30 -17.59 9.55
C ALA A 3 -0.45 -16.51 8.75
N LEU A 4 -0.18 -16.32 7.46
CA LEU A 4 -0.72 -15.19 6.70
C LEU A 4 -2.26 -15.20 6.53
N PRO A 5 -2.93 -16.33 6.25
CA PRO A 5 -4.39 -16.39 6.17
C PRO A 5 -5.05 -15.98 7.50
N SER A 6 -4.55 -16.50 8.61
CA SER A 6 -5.04 -16.18 9.96
C SER A 6 -4.81 -14.71 10.31
N SER A 7 -3.62 -14.17 10.04
CA SER A 7 -3.31 -12.74 10.22
C SER A 7 -4.26 -11.85 9.43
N THR A 8 -4.51 -12.19 8.16
CA THR A 8 -5.44 -11.44 7.32
C THR A 8 -6.85 -11.45 7.90
N THR A 9 -7.32 -12.60 8.37
CA THR A 9 -8.65 -12.75 8.97
C THR A 9 -8.78 -11.91 10.25
N VAL A 10 -7.85 -12.05 11.18
CA VAL A 10 -7.85 -11.28 12.43
C VAL A 10 -7.82 -9.79 12.16
N CYS A 11 -6.92 -9.34 11.28
CA CYS A 11 -6.76 -7.92 10.99
C CYS A 11 -7.98 -7.32 10.25
N ARG A 12 -8.61 -8.07 9.35
CA ARG A 12 -9.88 -7.62 8.71
C ARG A 12 -10.99 -7.45 9.74
N VAL A 13 -11.11 -8.36 10.70
CA VAL A 13 -12.07 -8.24 11.79
C VAL A 13 -11.77 -7.02 12.65
N LEU A 14 -10.52 -6.82 13.07
CA LEU A 14 -10.12 -5.62 13.85
C LEU A 14 -10.44 -4.32 13.11
N LEU A 15 -10.15 -4.23 11.80
CA LEU A 15 -10.50 -3.07 10.98
C LEU A 15 -12.02 -2.86 10.85
N SER A 16 -12.80 -3.93 10.81
CA SER A 16 -14.26 -3.84 10.80
C SER A 16 -14.80 -3.31 12.12
N LEU A 17 -14.25 -3.77 13.24
CA LEU A 17 -14.63 -3.33 14.59
C LEU A 17 -14.24 -1.87 14.86
N ASP A 18 -13.05 -1.46 14.41
CA ASP A 18 -12.61 -0.05 14.48
C ASP A 18 -13.57 0.87 13.70
N ARG A 19 -13.90 0.52 12.45
CA ARG A 19 -14.81 1.31 11.62
C ARG A 19 -16.22 1.40 12.18
N ALA A 20 -16.69 0.34 12.83
CA ALA A 20 -17.99 0.31 13.47
C ALA A 20 -18.02 1.02 14.84
N GLY A 21 -16.88 1.49 15.35
CA GLY A 21 -16.78 1.99 16.72
C GLY A 21 -17.28 0.94 17.74
N ALA A 22 -16.97 -0.34 17.48
CA ALA A 22 -17.57 -1.46 18.21
C ALA A 22 -17.11 -1.50 19.67
N SER A 23 -18.07 -1.82 20.57
CA SER A 23 -17.79 -2.11 21.98
C SER A 23 -18.21 -3.53 22.31
N GLY A 24 -17.44 -4.21 23.17
CA GLY A 24 -17.70 -5.58 23.57
C GLY A 24 -16.44 -6.43 23.72
N THR A 25 -16.61 -7.75 23.67
CA THR A 25 -15.51 -8.69 23.79
C THR A 25 -15.41 -9.54 22.53
N LEU A 26 -14.31 -9.41 21.80
CA LEU A 26 -13.96 -10.31 20.71
C LEU A 26 -13.33 -11.56 21.30
N ARG A 27 -14.02 -12.69 21.18
CA ARG A 27 -13.52 -14.00 21.57
C ARG A 27 -12.85 -14.67 20.36
N VAL A 28 -11.65 -15.16 20.55
CA VAL A 28 -10.86 -15.87 19.55
C VAL A 28 -10.56 -17.27 20.06
N ARG A 29 -10.79 -18.28 19.25
CA ARG A 29 -10.48 -19.68 19.56
C ARG A 29 -9.74 -20.31 18.38
N GLY A 30 -8.76 -21.15 18.64
CA GLY A 30 -8.01 -21.93 17.64
C GLY A 30 -7.04 -22.88 18.32
N GLU A 31 -6.82 -24.04 17.75
CA GLU A 31 -5.89 -25.07 18.28
C GLU A 31 -6.09 -25.41 19.77
N GLY A 32 -7.33 -25.45 20.25
CA GLY A 32 -7.61 -25.69 21.66
C GLY A 32 -7.27 -24.54 22.61
N ARG A 33 -6.80 -23.41 22.09
CA ARG A 33 -6.43 -22.18 22.81
C ARG A 33 -7.56 -21.14 22.75
N SER A 34 -7.52 -20.19 23.64
CA SER A 34 -8.50 -19.12 23.70
C SER A 34 -7.88 -17.76 24.01
N ALA A 35 -8.43 -16.73 23.38
CA ALA A 35 -8.10 -15.36 23.66
C ALA A 35 -9.34 -14.47 23.69
N THR A 36 -9.22 -13.33 24.36
CA THR A 36 -10.24 -12.29 24.38
C THR A 36 -9.58 -10.93 24.19
N LEU A 37 -10.20 -10.10 23.33
CA LEU A 37 -9.89 -8.68 23.21
C LEU A 37 -11.10 -7.89 23.64
N SER A 38 -10.94 -7.03 24.63
CA SER A 38 -12.00 -6.11 25.08
C SER A 38 -11.90 -4.82 24.29
N LEU A 39 -13.03 -4.38 23.72
CA LEU A 39 -13.12 -3.18 22.88
C LEU A 39 -14.08 -2.16 23.47
N GLU A 40 -13.72 -0.89 23.38
CA GLU A 40 -14.57 0.27 23.65
C GLU A 40 -14.41 1.27 22.49
N ALA A 41 -15.52 1.59 21.83
CA ALA A 41 -15.55 2.53 20.68
C ALA A 41 -14.48 2.26 19.59
N GLY A 42 -14.19 1.00 19.31
CA GLY A 42 -13.18 0.61 18.31
C GLY A 42 -11.75 0.55 18.84
N GLU A 43 -11.52 0.86 20.12
CA GLU A 43 -10.21 0.74 20.75
C GLU A 43 -10.10 -0.55 21.58
N VAL A 44 -8.94 -1.19 21.53
CA VAL A 44 -8.64 -2.34 22.38
C VAL A 44 -8.21 -1.83 23.75
N VAL A 45 -9.05 -2.04 24.73
CA VAL A 45 -8.84 -1.63 26.12
C VAL A 45 -8.32 -2.75 27.01
N GLY A 46 -8.24 -3.97 26.50
CA GLY A 46 -7.69 -5.11 27.23
C GLY A 46 -7.52 -6.34 26.33
N ALA A 47 -6.59 -7.20 26.66
CA ALA A 47 -6.37 -8.47 25.98
C ALA A 47 -5.99 -9.56 26.96
N ASN A 48 -6.44 -10.77 26.68
CA ASN A 48 -6.08 -11.97 27.45
C ASN A 48 -5.88 -13.12 26.48
N VAL A 49 -4.76 -13.84 26.64
CA VAL A 49 -4.46 -15.07 25.90
C VAL A 49 -4.13 -16.16 26.89
N ASP A 50 -4.82 -17.29 26.82
CA ASP A 50 -4.63 -18.43 27.70
C ASP A 50 -4.54 -18.04 29.19
N ARG A 51 -5.47 -17.16 29.64
CA ARG A 51 -5.57 -16.58 31.00
C ARG A 51 -4.44 -15.61 31.38
N ARG A 52 -3.55 -15.23 30.43
CA ARG A 52 -2.52 -14.20 30.66
C ARG A 52 -3.04 -12.86 30.19
N VAL A 53 -3.15 -11.90 31.11
CA VAL A 53 -3.64 -10.56 30.85
C VAL A 53 -2.52 -9.68 30.30
N ALA A 54 -2.77 -8.96 29.21
CA ALA A 54 -1.86 -7.94 28.73
C ALA A 54 -1.97 -6.67 29.60
N THR A 55 -0.84 -6.14 30.02
CA THR A 55 -0.74 -4.94 30.86
C THR A 55 -0.19 -3.72 30.10
N SER A 56 0.20 -3.91 28.84
CA SER A 56 0.75 -2.84 27.99
C SER A 56 0.31 -3.00 26.53
N PRO A 57 0.33 -1.91 25.72
CA PRO A 57 0.07 -1.95 24.29
C PRO A 57 0.97 -2.96 23.55
N ARG A 58 2.23 -3.07 23.93
CA ARG A 58 3.17 -4.02 23.35
C ARG A 58 2.72 -5.46 23.58
N GLN A 59 2.29 -5.82 24.78
CA GLN A 59 1.79 -7.17 25.08
C GLN A 59 0.49 -7.47 24.32
N VAL A 60 -0.38 -6.47 24.09
CA VAL A 60 -1.56 -6.64 23.23
C VAL A 60 -1.14 -7.00 21.81
N PHE A 61 -0.16 -6.31 21.27
CA PHE A 61 0.38 -6.61 19.93
C PHE A 61 0.98 -8.02 19.87
N GLU A 62 1.81 -8.39 20.84
CA GLU A 62 2.40 -9.73 20.95
C GLU A 62 1.32 -10.83 21.05
N ASN A 63 0.28 -10.58 21.82
CA ASN A 63 -0.88 -11.47 21.94
C ASN A 63 -1.62 -11.63 20.60
N VAL A 64 -1.82 -10.55 19.85
CA VAL A 64 -2.47 -10.63 18.52
C VAL A 64 -1.60 -11.36 17.52
N LEU A 65 -0.28 -11.14 17.52
CA LEU A 65 0.64 -11.92 16.69
C LEU A 65 0.55 -13.42 17.01
N GLN A 66 0.53 -13.77 18.29
CA GLN A 66 0.39 -15.15 18.72
C GLN A 66 -0.93 -15.78 18.26
N MET A 67 -2.05 -15.05 18.36
CA MET A 67 -3.34 -15.52 17.83
C MET A 67 -3.30 -15.75 16.31
N CYS A 68 -2.54 -14.96 15.57
CA CYS A 68 -2.38 -15.11 14.13
C CYS A 68 -1.64 -16.39 13.71
N GLU A 69 -0.94 -17.05 14.63
CA GLU A 69 -0.25 -18.33 14.39
C GLU A 69 -1.18 -19.54 14.54
N TRP A 70 -2.35 -19.36 15.16
CA TRP A 70 -3.28 -20.47 15.40
C TRP A 70 -4.01 -20.89 14.12
N GLU A 71 -4.21 -22.19 13.97
CA GLU A 71 -5.02 -22.78 12.90
C GLU A 71 -6.50 -22.85 13.31
N GLY A 72 -7.40 -22.88 12.33
CA GLY A 72 -8.84 -23.04 12.59
C GLY A 72 -9.47 -21.94 13.42
N LEU A 73 -9.06 -20.68 13.19
CA LEU A 73 -9.55 -19.54 13.97
C LEU A 73 -11.05 -19.35 13.85
N VAL A 74 -11.71 -19.26 15.01
CA VAL A 74 -13.10 -18.83 15.17
C VAL A 74 -13.11 -17.52 15.95
N LEU A 75 -13.64 -16.47 15.34
CA LEU A 75 -13.79 -15.15 15.95
C LEU A 75 -15.25 -14.85 16.18
N ARG A 76 -15.61 -14.45 17.40
CA ARG A 76 -16.98 -14.08 17.77
C ARG A 76 -16.97 -12.81 18.62
N LEU A 77 -17.63 -11.76 18.15
CA LEU A 77 -17.90 -10.58 18.97
C LEU A 77 -19.12 -10.85 19.86
N VAL A 78 -18.94 -10.64 21.14
CA VAL A 78 -20.03 -10.58 22.13
C VAL A 78 -20.21 -9.12 22.47
N GLN A 79 -21.27 -8.51 21.96
CA GLN A 79 -21.57 -7.11 22.25
C GLN A 79 -21.93 -6.94 23.73
N SER A 80 -21.33 -5.96 24.35
CA SER A 80 -21.66 -5.52 25.71
C SER A 80 -21.53 -4.00 25.75
N PRO A 81 -22.45 -3.27 26.38
CA PRO A 81 -22.38 -1.82 26.46
C PRO A 81 -21.15 -1.30 27.22
N SER A 82 -20.54 -2.12 28.05
CA SER A 82 -19.20 -1.86 28.59
C SER A 82 -18.42 -3.16 28.61
N ALA A 83 -17.13 -3.10 28.30
CA ALA A 83 -16.26 -4.23 28.52
C ALA A 83 -16.20 -4.50 30.03
N THR A 84 -16.82 -5.60 30.46
CA THR A 84 -16.80 -6.08 31.86
C THR A 84 -15.41 -6.63 32.22
N THR A 85 -14.39 -5.89 31.84
CA THR A 85 -13.00 -6.22 32.18
C THR A 85 -12.60 -5.39 33.39
N TRP A 86 -12.34 -6.05 34.46
CA TRP A 86 -11.81 -5.47 35.71
C TRP A 86 -10.32 -5.07 35.57
N TRP A 87 -9.69 -5.36 34.40
CA TRP A 87 -8.38 -4.85 34.01
C TRP A 87 -8.50 -4.11 32.70
N LYS A 88 -8.18 -2.84 32.68
CA LYS A 88 -8.08 -2.02 31.47
C LYS A 88 -6.64 -1.58 31.27
N LEU A 89 -6.23 -1.49 30.00
CA LEU A 89 -5.00 -0.83 29.65
C LEU A 89 -5.06 0.64 30.06
N ARG A 90 -3.96 1.17 30.56
CA ARG A 90 -3.82 2.60 30.81
C ARG A 90 -3.92 3.39 29.50
N ASP A 91 -3.30 2.86 28.45
CA ASP A 91 -3.27 3.46 27.12
C ASP A 91 -3.97 2.51 26.14
N PRO A 92 -5.23 2.75 25.79
CA PRO A 92 -5.96 1.97 24.78
C PRO A 92 -5.28 2.00 23.41
N VAL A 93 -5.45 0.94 22.65
CA VAL A 93 -4.85 0.82 21.32
C VAL A 93 -5.95 0.82 20.27
N PRO A 94 -5.97 1.78 19.31
CA PRO A 94 -6.92 1.74 18.21
C PRO A 94 -6.79 0.41 17.45
N ALA A 95 -7.92 -0.28 17.21
CA ALA A 95 -7.87 -1.60 16.57
C ALA A 95 -7.27 -1.54 15.16
N ARG A 96 -7.41 -0.40 14.45
CA ARG A 96 -6.73 -0.16 13.16
C ARG A 96 -5.21 -0.14 13.29
N THR A 97 -4.67 0.50 14.32
CA THR A 97 -3.22 0.57 14.56
C THR A 97 -2.67 -0.83 14.82
N LEU A 98 -3.37 -1.61 15.66
CA LEU A 98 -3.02 -2.99 15.95
C LEU A 98 -3.05 -3.87 14.69
N ALA A 99 -4.10 -3.75 13.87
CA ALA A 99 -4.23 -4.47 12.60
C ALA A 99 -3.09 -4.13 11.63
N LEU A 100 -2.74 -2.85 11.46
CA LEU A 100 -1.64 -2.42 10.59
C LEU A 100 -0.29 -2.95 11.07
N GLN A 101 0.01 -2.84 12.37
CA GLN A 101 1.26 -3.34 12.94
C GLN A 101 1.38 -4.87 12.77
N THR A 102 0.29 -5.60 13.04
CA THR A 102 0.24 -7.06 12.87
C THR A 102 0.46 -7.48 11.43
N MET A 103 -0.20 -6.82 10.48
CA MET A 103 -0.01 -7.14 9.05
C MET A 103 1.39 -6.75 8.56
N ARG A 104 1.95 -5.61 9.00
CA ARG A 104 3.35 -5.25 8.70
C ARG A 104 4.32 -6.35 9.15
N ALA A 105 4.13 -6.88 10.36
CA ALA A 105 4.94 -7.99 10.87
C ALA A 105 4.74 -9.27 10.04
N ALA A 106 3.50 -9.61 9.71
CA ALA A 106 3.17 -10.81 8.93
C ALA A 106 3.76 -10.79 7.51
N VAL A 107 3.79 -9.63 6.85
CA VAL A 107 4.32 -9.51 5.48
C VAL A 107 5.83 -9.23 5.43
N ALA A 108 6.46 -8.86 6.55
CA ALA A 108 7.88 -8.48 6.58
C ALA A 108 8.82 -9.57 6.05
N GLY A 109 8.53 -10.83 6.39
CA GLY A 109 9.28 -12.02 5.96
C GLY A 109 8.84 -12.59 4.60
N ALA A 110 7.88 -11.98 3.92
CA ALA A 110 7.36 -12.51 2.66
C ALA A 110 8.40 -12.45 1.54
N HIS A 111 8.55 -13.56 0.82
CA HIS A 111 9.47 -13.65 -0.30
C HIS A 111 8.95 -12.82 -1.49
N SER A 112 9.82 -12.02 -2.10
CA SER A 112 9.44 -11.08 -3.17
C SER A 112 8.80 -11.76 -4.39
N ALA A 113 9.23 -12.97 -4.73
CA ALA A 113 8.64 -13.74 -5.83
C ALA A 113 7.19 -14.14 -5.55
N SER A 114 6.87 -14.56 -4.31
CA SER A 114 5.49 -14.90 -3.91
C SER A 114 4.58 -13.67 -3.91
N VAL A 115 5.10 -12.54 -3.45
CA VAL A 115 4.36 -11.26 -3.47
C VAL A 115 4.08 -10.85 -4.91
N ARG A 116 5.06 -10.97 -5.81
CA ARG A 116 4.91 -10.67 -7.24
C ARG A 116 3.87 -11.58 -7.90
N ALA A 117 3.95 -12.88 -7.65
CA ALA A 117 2.99 -13.84 -8.21
C ALA A 117 1.54 -13.54 -7.79
N ASP A 118 1.33 -13.12 -6.54
CA ASP A 118 -0.02 -12.80 -6.04
C ASP A 118 -0.53 -11.43 -6.53
N LEU A 119 0.33 -10.43 -6.69
CA LEU A 119 -0.07 -9.11 -7.20
C LEU A 119 -0.30 -9.12 -8.72
N GLY A 120 0.46 -9.91 -9.47
CA GLY A 120 0.42 -9.93 -10.94
C GLY A 120 0.75 -8.56 -11.56
N ASP A 121 0.30 -8.36 -12.80
CA ASP A 121 0.54 -7.14 -13.58
C ASP A 121 -0.61 -6.13 -13.49
N ALA A 122 -1.50 -6.29 -12.51
CA ALA A 122 -2.69 -5.47 -12.38
C ALA A 122 -2.36 -4.04 -11.94
N VAL A 123 -3.20 -3.10 -12.36
CA VAL A 123 -3.20 -1.72 -11.88
C VAL A 123 -4.03 -1.65 -10.60
N TYR A 124 -3.41 -1.20 -9.52
CA TYR A 124 -4.04 -1.10 -8.21
C TYR A 124 -4.47 0.32 -7.89
N HIS A 125 -5.62 0.44 -7.26
CA HIS A 125 -6.17 1.69 -6.75
C HIS A 125 -6.50 1.54 -5.27
N LEU A 126 -6.42 2.66 -4.54
CA LEU A 126 -6.90 2.75 -3.19
C LEU A 126 -8.43 2.60 -3.18
N THR A 127 -8.95 1.77 -2.29
CA THR A 127 -10.40 1.65 -2.07
C THR A 127 -10.89 2.68 -1.05
N ALA A 128 -12.21 2.92 -0.97
CA ALA A 128 -12.78 3.75 0.08
C ALA A 128 -12.43 3.22 1.50
N ALA A 129 -12.34 1.88 1.64
CA ALA A 129 -11.89 1.27 2.89
C ALA A 129 -10.41 1.58 3.19
N GLY A 130 -9.58 1.67 2.14
CA GLY A 130 -8.18 2.08 2.26
C GLY A 130 -8.05 3.55 2.64
N GLU A 131 -8.86 4.43 2.05
CA GLU A 131 -8.86 5.85 2.43
C GLU A 131 -9.23 6.04 3.92
N ALA A 132 -10.29 5.37 4.37
CA ALA A 132 -10.69 5.39 5.78
C ALA A 132 -9.63 4.83 6.72
N LEU A 133 -8.89 3.79 6.29
CA LEU A 133 -7.82 3.17 7.07
C LEU A 133 -6.69 4.16 7.38
N PHE A 134 -6.40 5.08 6.47
CA PHE A 134 -5.28 6.02 6.61
C PHE A 134 -5.65 7.36 7.25
N LEU A 135 -6.92 7.57 7.61
CA LEU A 135 -7.32 8.73 8.39
C LEU A 135 -6.75 8.62 9.82
N GLY A 136 -5.70 9.42 10.08
CA GLY A 136 -5.01 9.42 11.39
C GLY A 136 -4.06 8.25 11.64
N ALA A 137 -3.75 7.44 10.62
CA ALA A 137 -2.73 6.40 10.74
C ALA A 137 -1.33 6.96 10.52
N GLU A 138 -0.38 6.54 11.36
CA GLU A 138 1.04 6.83 11.14
C GLU A 138 1.60 5.96 10.02
N LEU A 139 1.95 6.60 8.91
CA LEU A 139 2.56 5.96 7.75
C LEU A 139 4.07 6.25 7.72
N ARG A 140 4.83 5.23 7.32
CA ARG A 140 6.24 5.40 7.00
C ARG A 140 6.38 6.16 5.67
N PRO A 141 7.54 6.80 5.40
CA PRO A 141 7.75 7.54 4.16
C PRO A 141 7.46 6.72 2.89
N GLU A 142 7.91 5.47 2.84
CA GLU A 142 7.66 4.55 1.73
C GLU A 142 6.17 4.17 1.59
N GLU A 143 5.45 4.04 2.69
CA GLU A 143 4.02 3.75 2.71
C GLU A 143 3.21 4.96 2.23
N THR A 144 3.60 6.16 2.62
CA THR A 144 3.01 7.41 2.13
C THR A 144 3.16 7.53 0.62
N ALA A 145 4.34 7.19 0.08
CA ALA A 145 4.58 7.18 -1.36
C ALA A 145 3.65 6.18 -2.08
N VAL A 146 3.47 4.97 -1.53
CA VAL A 146 2.56 3.96 -2.09
C VAL A 146 1.11 4.46 -2.10
N VAL A 147 0.62 5.01 -0.98
CA VAL A 147 -0.74 5.56 -0.90
C VAL A 147 -0.96 6.67 -1.93
N PHE A 148 0.02 7.55 -2.12
CA PHE A 148 -0.02 8.58 -3.14
C PHE A 148 -0.22 8.01 -4.55
N TRP A 149 0.52 6.96 -4.89
CA TRP A 149 0.42 6.29 -6.18
C TRP A 149 -0.90 5.54 -6.36
N LEU A 150 -1.38 4.86 -5.32
CA LEU A 150 -2.64 4.12 -5.35
C LEU A 150 -3.86 5.01 -5.59
N LYS A 151 -3.86 6.25 -5.11
CA LYS A 151 -4.93 7.23 -5.42
C LYS A 151 -5.05 7.54 -6.91
N ARG A 152 -3.98 7.27 -7.68
CA ARG A 152 -3.88 7.58 -9.11
C ARG A 152 -3.89 6.34 -10.00
N GLY A 153 -3.81 5.18 -9.39
CA GLY A 153 -3.62 3.91 -10.07
C GLY A 153 -2.16 3.64 -10.42
N VAL A 154 -1.64 2.53 -9.93
CA VAL A 154 -0.26 2.11 -10.16
C VAL A 154 -0.20 0.64 -10.57
N PRO A 155 0.51 0.29 -11.66
CA PRO A 155 0.83 -1.09 -11.96
C PRO A 155 1.70 -1.68 -10.86
N ALA A 156 1.35 -2.89 -10.40
CA ALA A 156 2.10 -3.55 -9.34
C ALA A 156 3.58 -3.72 -9.71
N GLU A 157 3.89 -4.06 -10.95
CA GLU A 157 5.26 -4.24 -11.46
C GLU A 157 6.14 -2.99 -11.32
N ASP A 158 5.54 -1.79 -11.45
CA ASP A 158 6.27 -0.53 -11.36
C ASP A 158 6.61 -0.14 -9.92
N LEU A 159 5.82 -0.58 -8.95
CA LEU A 159 5.87 -0.05 -7.58
C LEU A 159 7.24 -0.24 -6.91
N ALA A 160 7.87 -1.40 -7.11
CA ALA A 160 9.19 -1.69 -6.53
C ALA A 160 10.29 -0.73 -7.01
N THR A 161 10.04 -0.08 -8.13
CA THR A 161 10.98 0.78 -8.83
C THR A 161 10.58 2.26 -8.82
N LEU A 162 9.38 2.56 -8.30
CA LEU A 162 8.94 3.94 -8.13
C LEU A 162 9.75 4.65 -7.04
N PRO A 163 10.05 5.95 -7.24
CA PRO A 163 10.75 6.73 -6.24
C PRO A 163 10.03 6.72 -4.89
N GLY A 164 10.79 6.47 -3.84
CA GLY A 164 10.27 6.44 -2.47
C GLY A 164 9.53 5.16 -2.06
N CYS A 165 9.24 4.22 -2.98
CA CYS A 165 8.51 2.99 -2.66
C CYS A 165 9.46 1.82 -2.33
N GLY A 166 10.32 1.42 -3.25
CA GLY A 166 11.23 0.29 -3.06
C GLY A 166 10.53 -1.03 -2.76
N LEU A 167 11.28 -2.02 -2.26
CA LEU A 167 10.73 -3.33 -1.91
C LEU A 167 9.76 -3.27 -0.71
N ALA A 168 9.99 -2.37 0.23
CA ALA A 168 9.08 -2.18 1.37
C ALA A 168 7.71 -1.70 0.91
N GLY A 169 7.66 -0.73 -0.02
CA GLY A 169 6.41 -0.26 -0.60
C GLY A 169 5.69 -1.33 -1.41
N TYR A 170 6.43 -2.22 -2.08
CA TYR A 170 5.84 -3.34 -2.81
C TYR A 170 5.14 -4.34 -1.87
N ARG A 171 5.76 -4.68 -0.74
CA ARG A 171 5.14 -5.51 0.30
C ARG A 171 3.96 -4.80 0.96
N PHE A 172 4.03 -3.48 1.10
CA PHE A 172 2.93 -2.69 1.63
C PHE A 172 1.71 -2.71 0.71
N LEU A 173 1.87 -2.58 -0.62
CA LEU A 173 0.76 -2.79 -1.57
C LEU A 173 0.11 -4.15 -1.38
N TRP A 174 0.92 -5.20 -1.26
CA TRP A 174 0.41 -6.55 -1.04
C TRP A 174 -0.39 -6.66 0.26
N MET A 175 0.10 -6.08 1.35
CA MET A 175 -0.63 -5.96 2.60
C MET A 175 -1.99 -5.27 2.40
N LEU A 176 -2.02 -4.15 1.66
CA LEU A 176 -3.25 -3.42 1.38
C LEU A 176 -4.24 -4.23 0.54
N LYS A 177 -3.76 -4.99 -0.45
CA LYS A 177 -4.59 -5.95 -1.21
C LYS A 177 -5.20 -6.98 -0.27
N LEU A 178 -4.39 -7.60 0.59
CA LEU A 178 -4.86 -8.60 1.55
C LEU A 178 -5.91 -8.03 2.52
N LEU A 179 -5.79 -6.77 2.92
CA LEU A 179 -6.76 -6.09 3.79
C LEU A 179 -7.99 -5.55 3.04
N GLY A 180 -8.01 -5.62 1.71
CA GLY A 180 -9.07 -5.01 0.89
C GLY A 180 -8.99 -3.48 0.82
N ALA A 181 -7.88 -2.89 1.28
CA ALA A 181 -7.61 -1.46 1.22
C ALA A 181 -7.10 -0.99 -0.15
N ALA A 182 -6.58 -1.91 -0.97
CA ALA A 182 -6.28 -1.70 -2.38
C ALA A 182 -6.91 -2.80 -3.22
N SER A 183 -7.37 -2.46 -4.41
CA SER A 183 -7.97 -3.42 -5.35
C SER A 183 -7.45 -3.22 -6.77
N PRO A 184 -7.36 -4.30 -7.57
CA PRO A 184 -7.07 -4.17 -8.98
C PRO A 184 -8.26 -3.52 -9.69
N LYS A 185 -7.98 -2.58 -10.59
CA LYS A 185 -8.98 -1.92 -11.43
C LYS A 185 -8.39 -1.67 -12.81
N ALA A 186 -9.22 -1.68 -13.83
CA ALA A 186 -8.79 -1.32 -15.17
C ALA A 186 -8.47 0.19 -15.25
N GLY A 187 -7.30 0.52 -15.81
CA GLY A 187 -6.83 1.90 -16.01
C GLY A 187 -6.20 2.54 -14.77
N GLY A 188 -5.38 3.56 -14.99
CA GLY A 188 -4.70 4.35 -13.95
C GLY A 188 -4.64 5.83 -14.29
N SER A 189 -4.43 6.68 -13.29
CA SER A 189 -4.42 8.14 -13.44
C SER A 189 -3.17 8.71 -14.13
N TYR A 190 -2.06 7.93 -14.18
CA TYR A 190 -0.79 8.36 -14.80
C TYR A 190 -0.17 7.30 -15.72
N PRO A 191 -0.94 6.70 -16.63
CA PRO A 191 -0.41 5.64 -17.50
C PRO A 191 0.72 6.17 -18.39
N LEU A 192 0.64 7.44 -18.82
CA LEU A 192 1.66 8.06 -19.68
C LEU A 192 3.01 8.19 -18.96
N LEU A 193 3.03 8.70 -17.73
CA LEU A 193 4.26 8.86 -16.95
C LEU A 193 4.93 7.52 -16.68
N LEU A 194 4.16 6.52 -16.27
CA LEU A 194 4.67 5.19 -15.98
C LEU A 194 5.18 4.50 -17.24
N ARG A 195 4.48 4.66 -18.37
CA ARG A 195 4.93 4.16 -19.68
C ARG A 195 6.26 4.79 -20.08
N LYS A 196 6.36 6.13 -20.06
CA LYS A 196 7.60 6.84 -20.43
C LYS A 196 8.77 6.48 -19.53
N ARG A 197 8.52 6.25 -18.24
CA ARG A 197 9.55 5.80 -17.32
C ARG A 197 10.05 4.39 -17.66
N ARG A 198 9.17 3.46 -18.04
CA ARG A 198 9.57 2.12 -18.50
C ARG A 198 10.39 2.19 -19.80
N GLU A 199 9.95 2.98 -20.77
CA GLU A 199 10.64 3.21 -22.02
C GLU A 199 12.06 3.75 -21.76
N LEU A 200 12.20 4.75 -20.90
CA LEU A 200 13.49 5.32 -20.51
C LEU A 200 14.41 4.28 -19.85
N ARG A 201 13.90 3.44 -18.96
CA ARG A 201 14.70 2.38 -18.32
C ARG A 201 15.13 1.28 -19.27
N ARG A 202 14.32 1.00 -20.28
CA ARG A 202 14.64 0.04 -21.33
C ARG A 202 15.56 0.62 -22.41
N GLN A 203 16.01 1.87 -22.21
CA GLN A 203 16.82 2.60 -23.19
C GLN A 203 16.17 2.63 -24.57
N ALA A 204 14.87 2.84 -24.61
CA ALA A 204 14.11 2.91 -25.85
C ALA A 204 14.65 4.01 -26.78
N SER A 205 14.51 3.81 -28.10
CA SER A 205 14.97 4.77 -29.10
C SER A 205 14.31 6.15 -28.95
N ALA A 206 14.89 7.19 -29.50
CA ALA A 206 14.37 8.55 -29.46
C ALA A 206 12.93 8.64 -30.05
N HIS A 207 12.65 7.88 -31.10
CA HIS A 207 11.33 7.81 -31.73
C HIS A 207 10.29 7.19 -30.78
N VAL A 208 10.61 6.10 -30.12
CA VAL A 208 9.72 5.46 -29.13
C VAL A 208 9.46 6.37 -27.93
N LEU A 209 10.50 7.06 -27.43
CA LEU A 209 10.34 8.01 -26.32
C LEU A 209 9.40 9.17 -26.67
N LEU A 210 9.39 9.61 -27.92
CA LEU A 210 8.51 10.70 -28.39
C LEU A 210 7.17 10.21 -28.98
N ASP A 211 6.86 8.91 -28.93
CA ASP A 211 5.67 8.31 -29.54
C ASP A 211 5.59 8.56 -31.05
N LEU A 212 6.71 8.51 -31.73
CA LEU A 212 6.83 8.77 -33.17
C LEU A 212 7.17 7.48 -33.94
N PRO A 213 6.70 7.34 -35.18
CA PRO A 213 7.16 6.29 -36.07
C PRO A 213 8.65 6.48 -36.42
N GLU A 214 9.32 5.40 -36.73
CA GLU A 214 10.69 5.43 -37.27
C GLU A 214 10.73 6.29 -38.55
N GLY A 215 11.71 7.20 -38.62
CA GLY A 215 11.87 8.12 -39.76
C GLY A 215 11.10 9.44 -39.63
N ALA A 216 10.37 9.68 -38.54
CA ALA A 216 9.78 10.99 -38.27
C ALA A 216 10.87 12.07 -38.13
N GLY A 217 10.64 13.24 -38.72
CA GLY A 217 11.60 14.33 -38.75
C GLY A 217 11.55 15.26 -37.53
N GLY A 218 12.52 16.19 -37.45
CA GLY A 218 12.66 17.12 -36.35
C GLY A 218 11.43 18.02 -36.11
N ARG A 219 10.62 18.31 -37.13
CA ARG A 219 9.35 19.05 -36.96
C ARG A 219 8.34 18.26 -36.12
N ASP A 220 8.20 16.98 -36.43
CA ASP A 220 7.26 16.09 -35.73
C ASP A 220 7.76 15.81 -34.31
N ALA A 221 9.07 15.64 -34.14
CA ALA A 221 9.72 15.50 -32.83
C ALA A 221 9.43 16.70 -31.91
N ARG A 222 9.51 17.92 -32.46
CA ARG A 222 9.22 19.15 -31.72
C ARG A 222 7.76 19.28 -31.30
N LEU A 223 6.82 18.86 -32.16
CA LEU A 223 5.39 18.84 -31.84
C LEU A 223 5.07 17.79 -30.75
N ALA A 224 5.61 16.59 -30.90
CA ALA A 224 5.45 15.51 -29.92
C ALA A 224 6.04 15.90 -28.56
N LEU A 225 7.24 16.48 -28.53
CA LEU A 225 7.87 16.99 -27.31
C LEU A 225 6.94 17.99 -26.58
N ARG A 226 6.43 18.99 -27.27
CA ARG A 226 5.53 20.00 -26.65
C ARG A 226 4.30 19.37 -26.01
N LYS A 227 3.68 18.39 -26.66
CA LYS A 227 2.54 17.65 -26.13
C LYS A 227 2.92 16.86 -24.87
N LEU A 228 3.98 16.07 -24.95
CA LEU A 228 4.44 15.22 -23.85
C LEU A 228 4.91 16.04 -22.64
N VAL A 229 5.68 17.11 -22.87
CA VAL A 229 6.12 18.00 -21.79
C VAL A 229 4.95 18.64 -21.09
N ARG A 230 3.95 19.15 -21.82
CA ARG A 230 2.74 19.70 -21.22
C ARG A 230 2.05 18.70 -20.27
N ASP A 231 2.01 17.42 -20.65
CA ASP A 231 1.30 16.40 -19.89
C ASP A 231 2.15 15.80 -18.75
N LEU A 232 3.48 15.89 -18.83
CA LEU A 232 4.43 15.30 -17.89
C LEU A 232 5.21 16.32 -17.05
N HIS A 233 4.95 17.65 -17.20
CA HIS A 233 5.69 18.67 -16.46
C HIS A 233 5.55 18.50 -14.95
N PRO A 234 6.65 18.63 -14.14
CA PRO A 234 6.60 18.46 -12.69
C PRO A 234 5.53 19.30 -12.00
N ASP A 235 5.29 20.53 -12.46
CA ASP A 235 4.31 21.46 -11.86
C ASP A 235 2.86 20.95 -11.95
N ARG A 236 2.55 20.07 -12.91
CA ARG A 236 1.21 19.47 -13.00
C ARG A 236 0.87 18.55 -11.82
N PHE A 237 1.86 18.06 -11.11
CA PHE A 237 1.65 17.19 -9.96
C PHE A 237 1.40 17.96 -8.67
N GLY A 238 1.57 19.30 -8.71
CA GLY A 238 1.34 20.20 -7.58
C GLY A 238 2.39 20.11 -6.48
N ASP A 239 2.42 21.09 -5.59
CA ASP A 239 3.44 21.23 -4.53
C ASP A 239 3.40 20.11 -3.49
N ARG A 240 2.25 19.46 -3.33
CA ARG A 240 2.07 18.31 -2.41
C ARG A 240 2.53 16.97 -3.00
N ALA A 241 2.96 16.94 -4.25
CA ALA A 241 3.49 15.72 -4.84
C ALA A 241 4.82 15.34 -4.17
N PRO A 242 5.08 14.05 -3.91
CA PRO A 242 6.35 13.58 -3.39
C PRO A 242 7.52 14.10 -4.23
N LEU A 243 8.59 14.57 -3.57
CA LEU A 243 9.78 15.08 -4.24
C LEU A 243 10.33 14.08 -5.28
N ALA A 244 10.25 12.78 -4.96
CA ALA A 244 10.66 11.71 -5.84
C ALA A 244 9.84 11.63 -7.14
N LEU A 245 8.53 11.95 -7.11
CA LEU A 245 7.69 12.02 -8.31
C LEU A 245 8.10 13.22 -9.19
N ARG A 246 8.30 14.38 -8.58
CA ARG A 246 8.75 15.58 -9.30
C ARG A 246 10.11 15.37 -9.95
N ARG A 247 11.04 14.69 -9.25
CA ARG A 247 12.34 14.29 -9.81
C ARG A 247 12.18 13.34 -11.00
N ALA A 248 11.39 12.27 -10.86
CA ALA A 248 11.16 11.32 -11.96
C ALA A 248 10.52 11.99 -13.19
N SER A 249 9.58 12.91 -12.98
CA SER A 249 9.00 13.71 -14.05
C SER A 249 10.06 14.60 -14.72
N GLY A 250 10.91 15.26 -13.94
CA GLY A 250 12.02 16.06 -14.46
C GLY A 250 13.02 15.24 -15.30
N GLU A 251 13.38 14.03 -14.81
CA GLU A 251 14.23 13.09 -15.54
C GLU A 251 13.63 12.69 -16.89
N ILE A 252 12.32 12.38 -16.91
CA ILE A 252 11.60 12.04 -18.14
C ILE A 252 11.58 13.23 -19.10
N VAL A 253 11.24 14.43 -18.62
CA VAL A 253 11.22 15.65 -19.46
C VAL A 253 12.61 15.92 -20.06
N THR A 254 13.67 15.79 -19.28
CA THR A 254 15.05 15.92 -19.77
C THR A 254 15.37 14.88 -20.85
N ALA A 255 14.95 13.63 -20.66
CA ALA A 255 15.16 12.58 -21.65
C ALA A 255 14.37 12.84 -22.96
N LEU A 256 13.15 13.37 -22.86
CA LEU A 256 12.36 13.75 -24.05
C LEU A 256 12.99 14.90 -24.83
N VAL A 257 13.56 15.91 -24.14
CA VAL A 257 14.30 17.01 -24.78
C VAL A 257 15.53 16.47 -25.51
N ASN A 258 16.29 15.58 -24.88
CA ASN A 258 17.45 14.94 -25.51
C ASN A 258 17.06 14.08 -26.71
N ALA A 259 15.94 13.37 -26.66
CA ALA A 259 15.41 12.57 -27.77
C ALA A 259 15.01 13.47 -28.96
N GLU A 260 14.37 14.60 -28.72
CA GLU A 260 14.06 15.58 -29.78
C GLU A 260 15.34 16.11 -30.45
N ALA A 261 16.33 16.51 -29.67
CA ALA A 261 17.59 17.02 -30.19
C ALA A 261 18.32 15.96 -31.04
N ARG A 262 18.28 14.69 -30.67
CA ARG A 262 18.88 13.57 -31.46
C ARG A 262 18.17 13.40 -32.79
N ILE A 263 16.84 13.41 -32.84
CA ILE A 263 16.07 13.33 -34.08
C ILE A 263 16.32 14.57 -34.95
N ALA A 264 16.31 15.76 -34.36
CA ALA A 264 16.54 17.01 -35.09
C ALA A 264 17.98 17.07 -35.73
N SER A 265 18.96 16.45 -35.08
CA SER A 265 20.34 16.38 -35.59
C SER A 265 20.62 15.21 -36.54
N GLY A 266 19.62 14.36 -36.82
CA GLY A 266 19.80 13.15 -37.62
C GLY A 266 20.61 12.03 -36.96
N ARG A 267 20.78 12.11 -35.62
CA ARG A 267 21.54 11.11 -34.83
C ARG A 267 20.55 10.21 -34.02
N ALA A 268 19.46 9.79 -34.68
CA ALA A 268 18.31 9.21 -33.97
C ALA A 268 18.54 7.82 -33.35
N ASP A 269 19.68 7.18 -33.53
CA ASP A 269 20.06 5.89 -32.88
C ASP A 269 21.56 5.80 -32.58
#